data_ba1674eb925f12e79ef717c8f78e170d
#
_entry.id   ba1674eb925f12e79ef717c8f78e170d
#
_cell.length_a   1.000
_cell.length_b   1.000
_cell.length_c   1.000
_cell.angle_alpha   90.00
_cell.angle_beta   90.00
_cell.angle_gamma   90.00
#
_symmetry.space_group_name_H-M   'P 1'
#
loop_
_entity.id
_entity.type
_entity.pdbx_description
1 polymer ?
#
loop_
_entity_poly.entity_id
_entity_poly.type
_entity_poly.pdbx_seq_one_letter_code
_entity_poly.pdbx_strand_id
1 'polypeptide(L)'
;MKKIFILGASALQVPAIKKAKEKGLYVYALDYDPKAVGIKDADEFLCISTIDKEAVLEAAKKYEPDYIITSTSDMPVRTVSWVNEQLGKRNDIAYEDAICATDKAAMRKRMKESGVPIPAYYVAASLDEFFEKAENFPDVFISKPADNAASRGVVLVNKRRIRQLAGDEGVRESLKEIYEYTHEYSRNGEVLLEEFMTGPEVSVESFTVGGETHIITITDKMVTEVPFFVETGHTEPSRLSDENQQDIRRVALMAIKALDVKDGPTHTEIKVTPTGAKLVEIAARLGGDYITSRLVPLSTGVDMIDCCIASTLGEEVKWQRTKKNGSAIRFIFAEDSDDEVRTIKSIEGVEDALKMPGVEELVMYKAIGDKAERLKNSGDRLGHVIATGKNAGEAEKNAESALARIHIEYV
;
A
#
# COMPACT_ATOMS: atom_id res chain seq x y z
N MET A 1 18.12 -28.60 0.39
CA MET A 1 16.89 -27.76 0.33
C MET A 1 17.36 -26.34 0.04
N LYS A 2 16.78 -25.67 -0.95
CA LYS A 2 17.10 -24.28 -1.23
C LYS A 2 16.57 -23.37 -0.13
N LYS A 3 17.31 -22.31 0.17
CA LYS A 3 17.04 -21.38 1.26
C LYS A 3 16.55 -20.05 0.71
N ILE A 4 15.57 -19.44 1.38
CA ILE A 4 15.07 -18.13 1.02
C ILE A 4 15.02 -17.21 2.23
N PHE A 5 15.49 -15.97 2.07
CA PHE A 5 15.25 -14.87 2.98
C PHE A 5 13.98 -14.13 2.55
N ILE A 6 13.04 -13.98 3.48
CA ILE A 6 11.85 -13.14 3.29
C ILE A 6 11.96 -11.97 4.28
N LEU A 7 12.09 -10.77 3.75
CA LEU A 7 12.20 -9.54 4.56
C LEU A 7 10.80 -9.06 4.93
N GLY A 8 10.51 -9.15 6.22
CA GLY A 8 9.23 -8.89 6.86
C GLY A 8 8.54 -10.18 7.34
N ALA A 9 7.94 -10.11 8.53
CA ALA A 9 7.22 -11.22 9.16
C ALA A 9 5.86 -10.78 9.74
N SER A 10 5.30 -9.65 9.31
CA SER A 10 3.97 -9.19 9.71
C SER A 10 2.86 -10.07 9.07
N ALA A 11 1.61 -9.84 9.44
CA ALA A 11 0.47 -10.57 8.91
C ALA A 11 0.40 -10.58 7.37
N LEU A 12 0.84 -9.49 6.72
CA LEU A 12 0.84 -9.36 5.26
C LEU A 12 1.92 -10.21 4.56
N GLN A 13 3.00 -10.59 5.26
CA GLN A 13 4.05 -11.46 4.74
C GLN A 13 3.78 -12.96 4.98
N VAL A 14 2.91 -13.31 5.93
CA VAL A 14 2.55 -14.71 6.23
C VAL A 14 2.19 -15.52 4.98
N PRO A 15 1.38 -15.01 4.02
CA PRO A 15 1.07 -15.75 2.81
C PRO A 15 2.30 -16.10 1.96
N ALA A 16 3.29 -15.19 1.85
CA ALA A 16 4.53 -15.44 1.11
C ALA A 16 5.42 -16.48 1.82
N ILE A 17 5.52 -16.41 3.15
CA ILE A 17 6.24 -17.40 3.97
C ILE A 17 5.65 -18.80 3.74
N LYS A 18 4.32 -18.94 3.85
CA LYS A 18 3.63 -20.21 3.65
C LYS A 18 3.82 -20.74 2.23
N LYS A 19 3.67 -19.87 1.23
CA LYS A 19 3.84 -20.25 -0.18
C LYS A 19 5.26 -20.72 -0.47
N ALA A 20 6.28 -20.07 0.07
CA ALA A 20 7.68 -20.49 -0.07
C ALA A 20 7.91 -21.89 0.55
N LYS A 21 7.29 -22.17 1.70
CA LYS A 21 7.34 -23.51 2.33
C LYS A 21 6.59 -24.56 1.52
N GLU A 22 5.42 -24.27 0.97
CA GLU A 22 4.68 -25.15 0.06
C GLU A 22 5.51 -25.54 -1.17
N LYS A 23 6.37 -24.64 -1.64
CA LYS A 23 7.35 -24.88 -2.73
C LYS A 23 8.61 -25.63 -2.26
N GLY A 24 8.67 -26.05 -1.00
CA GLY A 24 9.78 -26.85 -0.46
C GLY A 24 11.04 -26.04 -0.16
N LEU A 25 10.93 -24.73 0.05
CA LEU A 25 12.04 -23.86 0.46
C LEU A 25 12.22 -23.87 1.98
N TYR A 26 13.45 -23.72 2.43
CA TYR A 26 13.77 -23.42 3.83
C TYR A 26 13.71 -21.90 4.03
N VAL A 27 12.78 -21.44 4.85
CA VAL A 27 12.43 -20.03 4.98
C VAL A 27 13.04 -19.41 6.22
N TYR A 28 13.90 -18.42 6.02
CA TYR A 28 14.31 -17.46 7.04
C TYR A 28 13.42 -16.23 6.96
N ALA A 29 12.69 -15.90 8.02
CA ALA A 29 11.98 -14.63 8.14
C ALA A 29 12.85 -13.62 8.86
N LEU A 30 12.97 -12.41 8.30
CA LEU A 30 13.72 -11.29 8.88
C LEU A 30 12.76 -10.19 9.30
N ASP A 31 12.77 -9.80 10.57
CA ASP A 31 11.98 -8.68 11.06
C ASP A 31 12.66 -8.06 12.29
N TYR A 32 12.41 -6.79 12.55
CA TYR A 32 12.91 -6.15 13.78
C TYR A 32 12.05 -6.50 15.01
N ASP A 33 10.78 -6.86 14.79
CA ASP A 33 9.84 -7.22 15.86
C ASP A 33 9.97 -8.71 16.22
N PRO A 34 10.50 -9.05 17.41
CA PRO A 34 10.62 -10.45 17.84
C PRO A 34 9.26 -11.12 18.14
N LYS A 35 8.15 -10.38 18.03
CA LYS A 35 6.79 -10.87 18.22
C LYS A 35 5.99 -10.92 16.91
N ALA A 36 6.63 -10.67 15.77
CA ALA A 36 5.94 -10.67 14.48
C ALA A 36 5.21 -11.99 14.23
N VAL A 37 3.96 -11.91 13.79
CA VAL A 37 3.04 -13.07 13.71
C VAL A 37 3.49 -14.15 12.74
N GLY A 38 4.29 -13.80 11.72
CA GLY A 38 4.81 -14.73 10.72
C GLY A 38 5.99 -15.59 11.18
N ILE A 39 6.59 -15.28 12.34
CA ILE A 39 7.74 -16.05 12.86
C ILE A 39 7.41 -17.53 13.00
N LYS A 40 6.22 -17.85 13.49
CA LYS A 40 5.76 -19.23 13.70
C LYS A 40 5.59 -20.04 12.41
N ASP A 41 5.46 -19.37 11.27
CA ASP A 41 5.27 -20.00 9.96
C ASP A 41 6.60 -20.20 9.22
N ALA A 42 7.69 -19.51 9.63
CA ALA A 42 9.03 -19.68 9.08
C ALA A 42 9.77 -20.90 9.71
N ASP A 43 10.85 -21.35 9.05
CA ASP A 43 11.73 -22.38 9.62
C ASP A 43 12.71 -21.78 10.62
N GLU A 44 13.17 -20.55 10.36
CA GLU A 44 14.07 -19.80 11.23
C GLU A 44 13.76 -18.32 11.20
N PHE A 45 13.99 -17.65 12.32
CA PHE A 45 13.78 -16.21 12.47
C PHE A 45 15.08 -15.49 12.78
N LEU A 46 15.35 -14.41 12.07
CA LEU A 46 16.47 -13.52 12.32
C LEU A 46 15.93 -12.15 12.74
N CYS A 47 16.20 -11.75 13.98
CA CYS A 47 15.80 -10.44 14.49
C CYS A 47 16.71 -9.35 13.90
N ILE A 48 16.43 -8.97 12.66
CA ILE A 48 17.18 -7.99 11.87
C ILE A 48 16.19 -7.04 11.24
N SER A 49 16.44 -5.73 11.36
CA SER A 49 15.63 -4.73 10.68
C SER A 49 15.71 -4.89 9.15
N THR A 50 14.57 -4.95 8.51
CA THR A 50 14.47 -5.14 7.05
C THR A 50 14.98 -3.95 6.24
N ILE A 51 15.27 -2.81 6.89
CA ILE A 51 15.84 -1.61 6.28
C ILE A 51 17.35 -1.44 6.58
N ASP A 52 17.92 -2.29 7.43
CA ASP A 52 19.36 -2.35 7.68
C ASP A 52 20.02 -3.26 6.66
N LYS A 53 20.36 -2.69 5.52
CA LYS A 53 20.89 -3.43 4.38
C LYS A 53 22.25 -4.08 4.66
N GLU A 54 23.08 -3.46 5.51
CA GLU A 54 24.38 -3.99 5.92
C GLU A 54 24.20 -5.23 6.80
N ALA A 55 23.32 -5.18 7.80
CA ALA A 55 23.03 -6.34 8.66
C ALA A 55 22.38 -7.49 7.88
N VAL A 56 21.50 -7.19 6.91
CA VAL A 56 20.91 -8.20 6.00
C VAL A 56 21.98 -8.82 5.12
N LEU A 57 22.93 -8.03 4.57
CA LEU A 57 24.04 -8.56 3.78
C LEU A 57 24.95 -9.49 4.60
N GLU A 58 25.31 -9.12 5.82
CA GLU A 58 26.12 -9.98 6.70
C GLU A 58 25.40 -11.27 7.06
N ALA A 59 24.09 -11.20 7.33
CA ALA A 59 23.28 -12.40 7.52
C ALA A 59 23.24 -13.26 6.24
N ALA A 60 23.09 -12.64 5.07
CA ALA A 60 23.07 -13.36 3.80
C ALA A 60 24.42 -14.04 3.50
N LYS A 61 25.55 -13.43 3.83
CA LYS A 61 26.87 -14.06 3.72
C LYS A 61 27.04 -15.25 4.69
N LYS A 62 26.46 -15.14 5.91
CA LYS A 62 26.55 -16.19 6.94
C LYS A 62 25.65 -17.40 6.64
N TYR A 63 24.41 -17.14 6.25
CA TYR A 63 23.41 -18.21 6.07
C TYR A 63 23.29 -18.70 4.63
N GLU A 64 23.87 -17.98 3.67
CA GLU A 64 23.94 -18.30 2.25
C GLU A 64 22.56 -18.65 1.65
N PRO A 65 21.56 -17.75 1.71
CA PRO A 65 20.27 -18.00 1.06
C PRO A 65 20.44 -18.04 -0.45
N ASP A 66 19.73 -18.96 -1.12
CA ASP A 66 19.65 -19.00 -2.59
C ASP A 66 18.89 -17.75 -3.11
N TYR A 67 17.88 -17.32 -2.40
CA TYR A 67 16.99 -16.23 -2.77
C TYR A 67 16.77 -15.24 -1.63
N ILE A 68 16.57 -13.96 -1.99
CA ILE A 68 16.25 -12.89 -1.03
C ILE A 68 15.12 -12.06 -1.64
N ILE A 69 13.99 -11.97 -0.96
CA ILE A 69 12.80 -11.23 -1.42
C ILE A 69 12.14 -10.43 -0.30
N THR A 70 11.26 -9.53 -0.70
CA THR A 70 10.19 -8.97 0.14
C THR A 70 8.88 -9.09 -0.61
N SER A 71 7.73 -9.01 0.08
CA SER A 71 6.42 -9.19 -0.59
C SER A 71 5.55 -7.94 -0.62
N THR A 72 5.23 -7.36 0.51
CA THR A 72 4.20 -6.31 0.66
C THR A 72 4.68 -5.04 1.36
N SER A 73 5.96 -4.93 1.67
CA SER A 73 6.54 -3.76 2.35
C SER A 73 7.41 -2.95 1.40
N ASP A 74 7.30 -1.62 1.43
CA ASP A 74 8.00 -0.73 0.51
C ASP A 74 9.50 -0.65 0.79
N MET A 75 9.88 -0.20 1.97
CA MET A 75 11.28 0.07 2.30
C MET A 75 12.22 -1.14 2.13
N PRO A 76 11.81 -2.39 2.46
CA PRO A 76 12.64 -3.57 2.23
C PRO A 76 12.98 -3.84 0.76
N VAL A 77 12.24 -3.28 -0.20
CA VAL A 77 12.56 -3.40 -1.65
C VAL A 77 13.98 -2.90 -1.93
N ARG A 78 14.37 -1.74 -1.36
CA ARG A 78 15.75 -1.22 -1.48
C ARG A 78 16.77 -2.17 -0.92
N THR A 79 16.50 -2.73 0.25
CA THR A 79 17.41 -3.66 0.93
C THR A 79 17.62 -4.91 0.10
N VAL A 80 16.52 -5.51 -0.39
CA VAL A 80 16.58 -6.69 -1.26
C VAL A 80 17.40 -6.41 -2.51
N SER A 81 17.09 -5.32 -3.22
CA SER A 81 17.80 -4.95 -4.44
C SER A 81 19.29 -4.75 -4.22
N TRP A 82 19.65 -3.98 -3.19
CA TRP A 82 21.05 -3.72 -2.86
C TRP A 82 21.81 -4.99 -2.46
N VAL A 83 21.23 -5.83 -1.58
CA VAL A 83 21.88 -7.06 -1.13
C VAL A 83 22.04 -8.05 -2.28
N ASN A 84 21.04 -8.19 -3.17
CA ASN A 84 21.15 -9.03 -4.35
C ASN A 84 22.26 -8.55 -5.29
N GLU A 85 22.41 -7.23 -5.51
CA GLU A 85 23.51 -6.68 -6.28
C GLU A 85 24.89 -6.98 -5.67
N GLN A 86 25.03 -6.78 -4.34
CA GLN A 86 26.31 -7.05 -3.64
C GLN A 86 26.71 -8.54 -3.74
N LEU A 87 25.73 -9.44 -3.82
CA LEU A 87 25.94 -10.89 -3.92
C LEU A 87 25.95 -11.43 -5.35
N GLY A 88 25.77 -10.57 -6.36
CA GLY A 88 25.67 -10.99 -7.75
C GLY A 88 24.45 -11.90 -8.01
N LYS A 89 23.39 -11.75 -7.24
CA LYS A 89 22.13 -12.51 -7.39
C LYS A 89 21.20 -11.84 -8.39
N ARG A 90 20.20 -12.61 -8.88
CA ARG A 90 19.12 -12.05 -9.68
C ARG A 90 18.40 -10.94 -8.90
N ASN A 91 18.08 -9.89 -9.61
CA ASN A 91 17.37 -8.73 -9.07
C ASN A 91 16.20 -8.36 -9.98
N ASP A 92 15.03 -8.17 -9.41
CA ASP A 92 13.80 -7.84 -10.16
C ASP A 92 13.77 -6.35 -10.56
N ILE A 93 14.44 -5.51 -9.75
CA ILE A 93 14.60 -4.07 -9.96
C ILE A 93 15.99 -3.65 -9.46
N ALA A 94 16.68 -2.77 -10.18
CA ALA A 94 17.98 -2.26 -9.76
C ALA A 94 17.84 -1.39 -8.49
N TYR A 95 18.92 -1.31 -7.69
CA TYR A 95 18.89 -0.57 -6.42
C TYR A 95 18.52 0.90 -6.60
N GLU A 96 19.08 1.56 -7.62
CA GLU A 96 18.79 2.97 -7.93
C GLU A 96 17.31 3.18 -8.30
N ASP A 97 16.70 2.22 -9.01
CA ASP A 97 15.28 2.26 -9.38
C ASP A 97 14.38 1.90 -8.20
N ALA A 98 14.83 1.00 -7.31
CA ALA A 98 14.16 0.69 -6.04
C ALA A 98 14.09 1.92 -5.11
N ILE A 99 15.08 2.82 -5.15
CA ILE A 99 15.00 4.12 -4.48
C ILE A 99 13.82 4.93 -5.02
N CYS A 100 13.66 5.01 -6.34
CA CYS A 100 12.54 5.72 -6.97
C CYS A 100 11.16 5.08 -6.65
N ALA A 101 11.12 3.79 -6.36
CA ALA A 101 9.89 3.09 -5.94
C ALA A 101 9.55 3.24 -4.45
N THR A 102 10.41 3.88 -3.64
CA THR A 102 10.28 3.93 -2.18
C THR A 102 10.55 5.32 -1.58
N ASP A 103 10.89 6.29 -2.41
CA ASP A 103 11.10 7.70 -2.07
C ASP A 103 10.27 8.57 -3.04
N LYS A 104 9.32 9.33 -2.48
CA LYS A 104 8.36 10.11 -3.29
C LYS A 104 9.03 11.25 -4.04
N ALA A 105 10.09 11.85 -3.50
CA ALA A 105 10.81 12.92 -4.18
C ALA A 105 11.58 12.38 -5.40
N ALA A 106 12.31 11.28 -5.21
CA ALA A 106 13.00 10.56 -6.28
C ALA A 106 12.01 10.03 -7.33
N MET A 107 10.88 9.45 -6.88
CA MET A 107 9.79 8.99 -7.75
C MET A 107 9.27 10.13 -8.63
N ARG A 108 8.89 11.26 -8.04
CA ARG A 108 8.35 12.41 -8.79
C ARG A 108 9.34 12.91 -9.84
N LYS A 109 10.63 12.98 -9.50
CA LYS A 109 11.69 13.37 -10.42
C LYS A 109 11.77 12.39 -11.61
N ARG A 110 11.90 11.09 -11.33
CA ARG A 110 11.98 10.03 -12.36
C ARG A 110 10.75 10.04 -13.27
N MET A 111 9.55 10.13 -12.70
CA MET A 111 8.30 10.12 -13.45
C MET A 111 8.16 11.36 -14.34
N LYS A 112 8.55 12.54 -13.84
CA LYS A 112 8.56 13.78 -14.62
C LYS A 112 9.53 13.69 -15.83
N GLU A 113 10.73 13.21 -15.61
CA GLU A 113 11.74 13.03 -16.64
C GLU A 113 11.31 12.01 -17.71
N SER A 114 10.51 11.01 -17.32
CA SER A 114 9.95 9.99 -18.21
C SER A 114 8.61 10.36 -18.84
N GLY A 115 8.08 11.58 -18.59
CA GLY A 115 6.82 12.06 -19.15
C GLY A 115 5.57 11.36 -18.62
N VAL A 116 5.64 10.71 -17.45
CA VAL A 116 4.47 10.11 -16.78
C VAL A 116 3.59 11.22 -16.23
N PRO A 117 2.26 11.18 -16.45
CA PRO A 117 1.34 12.14 -15.82
C PRO A 117 1.39 12.03 -14.28
N ILE A 118 1.78 13.11 -13.62
CA ILE A 118 1.91 13.22 -12.16
C ILE A 118 1.26 14.54 -11.68
N PRO A 119 0.94 14.70 -10.38
CA PRO A 119 0.57 15.99 -9.83
C PRO A 119 1.73 17.00 -9.96
N ALA A 120 1.40 18.28 -10.03
CA ALA A 120 2.40 19.33 -9.83
C ALA A 120 3.00 19.17 -8.42
N TYR A 121 4.31 19.36 -8.27
CA TYR A 121 4.97 19.15 -6.98
C TYR A 121 6.19 20.04 -6.79
N TYR A 122 6.53 20.27 -5.54
CA TYR A 122 7.81 20.81 -5.08
C TYR A 122 8.35 19.96 -3.92
N VAL A 123 9.66 19.94 -3.79
CA VAL A 123 10.37 19.35 -2.64
C VAL A 123 10.97 20.50 -1.84
N ALA A 124 10.76 20.49 -0.52
CA ALA A 124 11.33 21.46 0.41
C ALA A 124 12.21 20.69 1.42
N ALA A 125 13.48 21.07 1.51
CA ALA A 125 14.45 20.54 2.48
C ALA A 125 14.55 21.42 3.74
N SER A 126 13.84 22.55 3.79
CA SER A 126 13.81 23.47 4.92
C SER A 126 12.48 24.19 5.04
N LEU A 127 12.19 24.76 6.22
CA LEU A 127 11.00 25.56 6.46
C LEU A 127 10.94 26.79 5.54
N ASP A 128 12.07 27.44 5.28
CA ASP A 128 12.12 28.61 4.41
C ASP A 128 11.78 28.24 2.96
N GLU A 129 12.31 27.15 2.45
CA GLU A 129 11.94 26.61 1.14
C GLU A 129 10.45 26.23 1.09
N PHE A 130 9.93 25.60 2.16
CA PHE A 130 8.51 25.26 2.24
C PHE A 130 7.63 26.50 2.14
N PHE A 131 7.95 27.57 2.85
CA PHE A 131 7.23 28.83 2.75
C PHE A 131 7.28 29.43 1.34
N GLU A 132 8.47 29.51 0.74
CA GLU A 132 8.66 30.03 -0.62
C GLU A 132 7.79 29.27 -1.64
N LYS A 133 7.79 27.93 -1.55
CA LYS A 133 7.01 27.09 -2.45
C LYS A 133 5.51 27.17 -2.17
N ALA A 134 5.11 27.15 -0.90
CA ALA A 134 3.70 27.24 -0.50
C ALA A 134 3.05 28.58 -0.90
N GLU A 135 3.80 29.68 -0.91
CA GLU A 135 3.31 30.99 -1.35
C GLU A 135 2.85 30.97 -2.81
N ASN A 136 3.64 30.32 -3.67
CA ASN A 136 3.41 30.24 -5.12
C ASN A 136 2.60 29.02 -5.55
N PHE A 137 2.22 28.14 -4.63
CA PHE A 137 1.44 26.94 -4.91
C PHE A 137 -0.07 27.22 -4.77
N PRO A 138 -0.97 26.43 -5.38
CA PRO A 138 -2.42 26.59 -5.21
C PRO A 138 -2.85 26.70 -3.76
N ASP A 139 -3.99 27.36 -3.49
CA ASP A 139 -4.49 27.54 -2.12
C ASP A 139 -4.81 26.21 -1.41
N VAL A 140 -5.10 25.16 -2.19
CA VAL A 140 -5.36 23.80 -1.68
C VAL A 140 -4.30 22.88 -2.24
N PHE A 141 -3.55 22.22 -1.36
CA PHE A 141 -2.49 21.30 -1.73
C PHE A 141 -2.25 20.25 -0.64
N ILE A 142 -1.50 19.20 -0.95
CA ILE A 142 -1.06 18.18 0.00
C ILE A 142 0.36 18.48 0.46
N SER A 143 0.60 18.47 1.78
CA SER A 143 1.93 18.38 2.39
C SER A 143 2.15 16.95 2.84
N LYS A 144 3.27 16.31 2.44
CA LYS A 144 3.57 14.93 2.83
C LYS A 144 5.08 14.67 2.92
N PRO A 145 5.53 13.72 3.80
CA PRO A 145 6.94 13.34 3.86
C PRO A 145 7.37 12.60 2.59
N ALA A 146 8.65 12.74 2.22
CA ALA A 146 9.19 12.10 1.01
C ALA A 146 9.27 10.56 1.12
N ASP A 147 9.57 10.03 2.29
CA ASP A 147 9.96 8.63 2.49
C ASP A 147 9.17 7.89 3.60
N ASN A 148 7.87 8.18 3.69
CA ASN A 148 6.97 7.47 4.60
C ASN A 148 5.81 6.82 3.85
N ALA A 149 5.09 5.88 4.53
CA ALA A 149 3.98 5.11 4.00
C ALA A 149 2.75 5.19 4.93
N ALA A 150 1.62 4.61 4.50
CA ALA A 150 0.36 4.51 5.26
C ALA A 150 -0.22 5.88 5.69
N SER A 151 -0.17 6.87 4.81
CA SER A 151 -0.71 8.23 4.99
C SER A 151 -0.16 8.98 6.22
N ARG A 152 0.89 8.49 6.88
CA ARG A 152 1.50 9.15 8.04
C ARG A 152 2.18 10.46 7.65
N GLY A 153 1.85 11.54 8.34
CA GLY A 153 2.39 12.87 8.07
C GLY A 153 1.79 13.56 6.84
N VAL A 154 0.73 13.00 6.24
CA VAL A 154 0.03 13.61 5.10
C VAL A 154 -1.00 14.61 5.60
N VAL A 155 -0.96 15.85 5.11
CA VAL A 155 -1.86 16.94 5.51
C VAL A 155 -2.45 17.62 4.28
N LEU A 156 -3.77 17.77 4.25
CA LEU A 156 -4.42 18.69 3.31
C LEU A 156 -4.30 20.11 3.81
N VAL A 157 -3.58 20.94 3.09
CA VAL A 157 -3.46 22.39 3.35
C VAL A 157 -4.53 23.12 2.57
N ASN A 158 -5.30 23.99 3.26
CA ASN A 158 -6.24 24.89 2.63
C ASN A 158 -5.98 26.34 3.13
N LYS A 159 -5.12 27.06 2.42
CA LYS A 159 -4.73 28.44 2.78
C LYS A 159 -5.92 29.39 2.87
N ARG A 160 -6.96 29.21 2.03
CA ARG A 160 -8.17 30.07 2.09
C ARG A 160 -8.90 29.87 3.40
N ARG A 161 -9.11 28.61 3.81
CA ARG A 161 -9.78 28.29 5.08
C ARG A 161 -8.98 28.79 6.28
N ILE A 162 -7.68 28.61 6.26
CA ILE A 162 -6.79 29.11 7.33
C ILE A 162 -6.88 30.62 7.42
N ARG A 163 -6.81 31.35 6.29
CA ARG A 163 -6.93 32.81 6.24
C ARG A 163 -8.28 33.29 6.77
N GLN A 164 -9.36 32.59 6.47
CA GLN A 164 -10.69 32.95 6.99
C GLN A 164 -10.80 32.77 8.51
N LEU A 165 -10.09 31.80 9.10
CA LEU A 165 -10.16 31.49 10.52
C LEU A 165 -9.16 32.30 11.36
N ALA A 166 -7.97 32.55 10.85
CA ALA A 166 -6.83 33.07 11.60
C ALA A 166 -6.16 34.31 10.98
N GLY A 167 -6.69 34.83 9.86
CA GLY A 167 -6.09 35.98 9.14
C GLY A 167 -4.80 35.62 8.39
N ASP A 168 -4.17 36.61 7.76
CA ASP A 168 -2.95 36.39 6.97
C ASP A 168 -1.75 35.98 7.83
N GLU A 169 -1.62 36.50 9.04
CA GLU A 169 -0.56 36.12 9.99
C GLU A 169 -0.74 34.64 10.42
N GLY A 170 -1.98 34.23 10.64
CA GLY A 170 -2.30 32.82 10.98
C GLY A 170 -1.98 31.84 9.86
N VAL A 171 -1.95 32.25 8.59
CA VAL A 171 -1.54 31.37 7.49
C VAL A 171 -0.08 30.94 7.66
N ARG A 172 0.82 31.87 8.00
CA ARG A 172 2.25 31.58 8.15
C ARG A 172 2.50 30.65 9.35
N GLU A 173 1.84 30.88 10.48
CA GLU A 173 1.97 30.02 11.66
C GLU A 173 1.42 28.61 11.39
N SER A 174 0.23 28.51 10.80
CA SER A 174 -0.34 27.20 10.43
C SER A 174 0.53 26.43 9.42
N LEU A 175 1.12 27.13 8.43
CA LEU A 175 2.04 26.49 7.49
C LEU A 175 3.31 25.97 8.17
N LYS A 176 3.80 26.68 9.20
CA LYS A 176 4.92 26.24 10.01
C LYS A 176 4.58 24.95 10.79
N GLU A 177 3.44 24.95 11.50
CA GLU A 177 2.97 23.75 12.23
C GLU A 177 2.79 22.56 11.30
N ILE A 178 2.24 22.76 10.09
CA ILE A 178 2.06 21.71 9.08
C ILE A 178 3.43 21.20 8.61
N TYR A 179 4.40 22.08 8.34
CA TYR A 179 5.74 21.67 7.96
C TYR A 179 6.39 20.83 9.07
N GLU A 180 6.39 21.34 10.31
CA GLU A 180 6.98 20.65 11.47
C GLU A 180 6.36 19.27 11.67
N TYR A 181 5.03 19.17 11.63
CA TYR A 181 4.32 17.89 11.69
C TYR A 181 4.71 16.96 10.55
N THR A 182 4.69 17.42 9.30
CA THR A 182 5.03 16.58 8.14
C THR A 182 6.50 16.15 8.19
N HIS A 183 7.40 17.07 8.56
CA HIS A 183 8.84 16.83 8.67
C HIS A 183 9.19 15.80 9.75
N GLU A 184 8.47 15.76 10.87
CA GLU A 184 8.65 14.76 11.93
C GLU A 184 8.50 13.32 11.40
N TYR A 185 7.65 13.13 10.39
CA TYR A 185 7.44 11.83 9.73
C TYR A 185 8.41 11.57 8.56
N SER A 186 9.22 12.53 8.17
CA SER A 186 10.22 12.37 7.09
C SER A 186 11.54 11.87 7.65
N ARG A 187 12.07 10.77 7.13
CA ARG A 187 13.35 10.19 7.57
C ARG A 187 14.54 10.90 6.93
N ASN A 188 14.39 11.35 5.68
CA ASN A 188 15.42 12.10 4.96
C ASN A 188 15.32 13.62 5.16
N GLY A 189 14.29 14.11 5.89
CA GLY A 189 14.05 15.51 6.17
C GLY A 189 13.39 16.30 5.03
N GLU A 190 13.02 15.66 3.94
CA GLU A 190 12.35 16.32 2.81
C GLU A 190 10.82 16.28 2.96
N VAL A 191 10.17 17.39 2.65
CA VAL A 191 8.71 17.56 2.62
C VAL A 191 8.27 17.88 1.20
N LEU A 192 7.27 17.13 0.69
CA LEU A 192 6.66 17.41 -0.60
C LEU A 192 5.42 18.27 -0.43
N LEU A 193 5.30 19.27 -1.31
CA LEU A 193 4.04 19.96 -1.61
C LEU A 193 3.52 19.39 -2.92
N GLU A 194 2.29 18.89 -2.96
CA GLU A 194 1.69 18.34 -4.18
C GLU A 194 0.32 18.93 -4.47
N GLU A 195 0.01 19.02 -5.76
CA GLU A 195 -1.34 19.34 -6.24
C GLU A 195 -2.37 18.43 -5.57
N PHE A 196 -3.40 19.04 -4.96
CA PHE A 196 -4.53 18.26 -4.48
C PHE A 196 -5.38 17.78 -5.66
N MET A 197 -5.26 16.53 -5.99
CA MET A 197 -6.02 15.90 -7.06
C MET A 197 -7.41 15.48 -6.59
N THR A 198 -8.44 15.81 -7.35
CA THR A 198 -9.82 15.37 -7.13
C THR A 198 -10.21 14.27 -8.12
N GLY A 199 -11.16 13.42 -7.73
CA GLY A 199 -11.68 12.32 -8.56
C GLY A 199 -11.44 10.95 -7.92
N PRO A 200 -11.97 9.88 -8.52
CA PRO A 200 -11.81 8.52 -8.01
C PRO A 200 -10.36 8.08 -8.04
N GLU A 201 -9.99 7.30 -7.03
CA GLU A 201 -8.67 6.70 -6.89
C GLU A 201 -8.76 5.20 -7.08
N VAL A 202 -7.76 4.62 -7.74
CA VAL A 202 -7.66 3.20 -8.01
C VAL A 202 -6.26 2.69 -7.72
N SER A 203 -6.15 1.39 -7.45
CA SER A 203 -4.90 0.65 -7.49
C SER A 203 -4.85 -0.23 -8.73
N VAL A 204 -3.67 -0.36 -9.33
CA VAL A 204 -3.41 -1.24 -10.47
C VAL A 204 -2.41 -2.30 -10.04
N GLU A 205 -2.85 -3.54 -10.03
CA GLU A 205 -2.00 -4.69 -9.76
C GLU A 205 -1.45 -5.23 -11.08
N SER A 206 -0.15 -5.34 -11.18
CA SER A 206 0.52 -5.84 -12.39
C SER A 206 1.69 -6.75 -12.04
N PHE A 207 2.09 -7.55 -13.03
CA PHE A 207 3.23 -8.44 -12.92
C PHE A 207 4.09 -8.34 -14.18
N THR A 208 5.38 -8.11 -14.02
CA THR A 208 6.35 -8.05 -15.11
C THR A 208 7.10 -9.38 -15.20
N VAL A 209 7.27 -9.91 -16.40
CA VAL A 209 8.01 -11.15 -16.69
C VAL A 209 8.95 -10.88 -17.86
N GLY A 210 10.25 -10.93 -17.61
CA GLY A 210 11.25 -10.69 -18.65
C GLY A 210 11.14 -9.30 -19.31
N GLY A 211 10.72 -8.29 -18.56
CA GLY A 211 10.53 -6.91 -19.04
C GLY A 211 9.16 -6.66 -19.70
N GLU A 212 8.30 -7.67 -19.86
CA GLU A 212 6.94 -7.51 -20.35
C GLU A 212 5.97 -7.40 -19.19
N THR A 213 5.26 -6.28 -19.08
CA THR A 213 4.31 -6.02 -17.98
C THR A 213 2.89 -6.41 -18.36
N HIS A 214 2.26 -7.20 -17.50
CA HIS A 214 0.88 -7.64 -17.59
C HIS A 214 0.04 -7.02 -16.46
N ILE A 215 -0.95 -6.21 -16.81
CA ILE A 215 -1.90 -5.67 -15.82
C ILE A 215 -2.90 -6.77 -15.45
N ILE A 216 -2.90 -7.14 -14.18
CA ILE A 216 -3.76 -8.20 -13.64
C ILE A 216 -5.16 -7.65 -13.38
N THR A 217 -5.28 -6.54 -12.64
CA THR A 217 -6.59 -5.93 -12.36
C THR A 217 -6.44 -4.44 -12.03
N ILE A 218 -7.57 -3.74 -12.06
CA ILE A 218 -7.73 -2.38 -11.51
C ILE A 218 -8.72 -2.49 -10.37
N THR A 219 -8.38 -1.93 -9.21
CA THR A 219 -9.12 -1.99 -7.95
C THR A 219 -9.66 -0.60 -7.62
N ASP A 220 -10.96 -0.45 -7.46
CA ASP A 220 -11.56 0.78 -6.95
C ASP A 220 -11.24 0.94 -5.46
N LYS A 221 -10.77 2.13 -5.06
CA LYS A 221 -10.48 2.47 -3.66
C LYS A 221 -11.60 3.31 -3.06
N MET A 222 -12.01 2.97 -1.85
CA MET A 222 -12.87 3.79 -1.01
C MET A 222 -12.01 4.37 0.11
N VAL A 223 -12.05 5.67 0.28
CA VAL A 223 -11.27 6.38 1.32
C VAL A 223 -12.17 7.28 2.13
N THR A 224 -11.80 7.54 3.39
CA THR A 224 -12.46 8.56 4.22
C THR A 224 -12.29 9.93 3.56
N GLU A 225 -13.21 10.83 3.91
CA GLU A 225 -13.04 12.24 3.59
C GLU A 225 -11.85 12.84 4.34
N VAL A 226 -11.49 14.10 3.93
CA VAL A 226 -10.49 14.88 4.64
C VAL A 226 -10.79 14.94 6.15
N PRO A 227 -9.79 14.91 7.00
CA PRO A 227 -8.37 15.11 6.67
C PRO A 227 -7.53 13.83 6.53
N PHE A 228 -8.06 12.62 6.75
CA PHE A 228 -7.23 11.45 7.01
C PHE A 228 -6.93 10.56 5.80
N PHE A 229 -7.80 10.52 4.78
CA PHE A 229 -7.61 9.71 3.54
C PHE A 229 -7.32 8.22 3.80
N VAL A 230 -7.97 7.63 4.80
CA VAL A 230 -7.78 6.21 5.16
C VAL A 230 -8.68 5.34 4.30
N GLU A 231 -8.17 4.25 3.75
CA GLU A 231 -8.94 3.30 2.97
C GLU A 231 -9.99 2.59 3.85
N THR A 232 -11.26 2.68 3.42
CA THR A 232 -12.41 2.03 4.05
C THR A 232 -12.86 0.78 3.31
N GLY A 233 -12.35 0.57 2.10
CA GLY A 233 -12.63 -0.62 1.31
C GLY A 233 -12.03 -0.59 -0.09
N HIS A 234 -12.07 -1.76 -0.72
CA HIS A 234 -11.63 -1.96 -2.10
C HIS A 234 -12.64 -2.84 -2.83
N THR A 235 -12.75 -2.67 -4.14
CA THR A 235 -13.63 -3.48 -5.00
C THR A 235 -12.95 -3.78 -6.33
N GLU A 236 -12.99 -5.05 -6.76
CA GLU A 236 -12.44 -5.54 -8.03
C GLU A 236 -13.48 -6.29 -8.87
N PRO A 237 -13.36 -6.20 -10.20
CA PRO A 237 -12.60 -5.24 -10.97
C PRO A 237 -13.21 -3.83 -10.86
N SER A 238 -12.45 -2.81 -11.25
CA SER A 238 -12.92 -1.42 -11.29
C SER A 238 -14.17 -1.26 -12.13
N ARG A 239 -15.11 -0.39 -11.67
CA ARG A 239 -16.35 -0.02 -12.37
C ARG A 239 -16.26 1.31 -13.12
N LEU A 240 -15.08 1.90 -13.17
CA LEU A 240 -14.86 3.09 -14.00
C LEU A 240 -15.08 2.78 -15.48
N SER A 241 -15.37 3.82 -16.26
CA SER A 241 -15.59 3.67 -17.71
C SER A 241 -14.40 3.04 -18.42
N ASP A 242 -14.63 2.40 -19.56
CA ASP A 242 -13.56 1.79 -20.36
C ASP A 242 -12.50 2.82 -20.76
N GLU A 243 -12.90 4.07 -21.04
CA GLU A 243 -12.00 5.18 -21.36
C GLU A 243 -11.08 5.48 -20.17
N ASN A 244 -11.63 5.61 -18.96
CA ASN A 244 -10.85 5.82 -17.76
C ASN A 244 -9.92 4.64 -17.48
N GLN A 245 -10.40 3.41 -17.62
CA GLN A 245 -9.56 2.23 -17.43
C GLN A 245 -8.42 2.13 -18.45
N GLN A 246 -8.64 2.55 -19.71
CA GLN A 246 -7.57 2.62 -20.71
C GLN A 246 -6.52 3.66 -20.34
N ASP A 247 -6.93 4.85 -19.87
CA ASP A 247 -6.01 5.90 -19.44
C ASP A 247 -5.23 5.49 -18.20
N ILE A 248 -5.88 4.84 -17.20
CA ILE A 248 -5.24 4.24 -16.03
C ILE A 248 -4.16 3.24 -16.45
N ARG A 249 -4.49 2.30 -17.36
CA ARG A 249 -3.52 1.30 -17.88
C ARG A 249 -2.33 1.97 -18.54
N ARG A 250 -2.57 3.00 -19.34
CA ARG A 250 -1.51 3.76 -20.02
C ARG A 250 -0.55 4.39 -18.99
N VAL A 251 -1.09 5.08 -17.98
CA VAL A 251 -0.27 5.72 -16.94
C VAL A 251 0.50 4.70 -16.12
N ALA A 252 -0.15 3.58 -15.72
CA ALA A 252 0.52 2.51 -14.98
C ALA A 252 1.69 1.92 -15.77
N LEU A 253 1.49 1.57 -17.04
CA LEU A 253 2.55 1.01 -17.89
C LEU A 253 3.70 2.00 -18.11
N MET A 254 3.41 3.30 -18.26
CA MET A 254 4.43 4.34 -18.35
C MET A 254 5.26 4.41 -17.06
N ALA A 255 4.61 4.36 -15.90
CA ALA A 255 5.27 4.43 -14.59
C ALA A 255 6.15 3.19 -14.33
N ILE A 256 5.66 1.99 -14.63
CA ILE A 256 6.41 0.74 -14.48
C ILE A 256 7.65 0.74 -15.39
N LYS A 257 7.47 1.18 -16.64
CA LYS A 257 8.59 1.34 -17.57
C LYS A 257 9.62 2.36 -17.09
N ALA A 258 9.17 3.46 -16.47
CA ALA A 258 10.07 4.49 -15.93
C ALA A 258 10.91 3.99 -14.76
N LEU A 259 10.40 3.01 -13.99
CA LEU A 259 11.15 2.32 -12.93
C LEU A 259 12.03 1.17 -13.44
N ASP A 260 11.99 0.85 -14.71
CA ASP A 260 12.75 -0.24 -15.32
C ASP A 260 12.63 -1.59 -14.62
N VAL A 261 11.41 -1.90 -14.13
CA VAL A 261 11.12 -3.19 -13.48
C VAL A 261 11.29 -4.32 -14.50
N LYS A 262 12.18 -5.27 -14.22
CA LYS A 262 12.50 -6.39 -15.12
C LYS A 262 11.61 -7.60 -14.87
N ASP A 263 11.33 -7.87 -13.62
CA ASP A 263 10.51 -8.99 -13.16
C ASP A 263 9.76 -8.59 -11.88
N GLY A 264 8.72 -9.35 -11.55
CA GLY A 264 8.01 -9.18 -10.28
C GLY A 264 6.78 -8.28 -10.32
N PRO A 265 6.12 -8.12 -9.18
CA PRO A 265 4.88 -7.38 -9.05
C PRO A 265 5.11 -5.87 -8.96
N THR A 266 4.10 -5.11 -9.42
CA THR A 266 3.99 -3.68 -9.11
C THR A 266 2.58 -3.35 -8.66
N HIS A 267 2.50 -2.49 -7.64
CA HIS A 267 1.29 -1.86 -7.14
C HIS A 267 1.34 -0.38 -7.49
N THR A 268 0.39 0.10 -8.28
CA THR A 268 0.39 1.47 -8.78
C THR A 268 -0.90 2.17 -8.39
N GLU A 269 -0.81 3.28 -7.66
CA GLU A 269 -1.95 4.09 -7.28
C GLU A 269 -2.14 5.24 -8.28
N ILE A 270 -3.35 5.39 -8.78
CA ILE A 270 -3.70 6.36 -9.83
C ILE A 270 -5.00 7.07 -9.46
N LYS A 271 -5.03 8.38 -9.64
CA LYS A 271 -6.25 9.19 -9.51
C LYS A 271 -6.74 9.64 -10.89
N VAL A 272 -8.02 9.43 -11.14
CA VAL A 272 -8.67 9.89 -12.37
C VAL A 272 -9.18 11.30 -12.15
N THR A 273 -8.41 12.27 -12.61
CA THR A 273 -8.72 13.69 -12.47
C THR A 273 -9.57 14.19 -13.66
N PRO A 274 -10.16 15.41 -13.57
CA PRO A 274 -10.84 16.02 -14.72
C PRO A 274 -9.96 16.22 -15.96
N THR A 275 -8.62 16.14 -15.81
CA THR A 275 -7.64 16.29 -16.90
C THR A 275 -7.02 14.97 -17.34
N GLY A 276 -7.53 13.82 -16.85
CA GLY A 276 -7.03 12.48 -17.12
C GLY A 276 -6.41 11.81 -15.90
N ALA A 277 -5.93 10.59 -16.10
CA ALA A 277 -5.29 9.80 -15.06
C ALA A 277 -3.90 10.36 -14.70
N LYS A 278 -3.61 10.47 -13.40
CA LYS A 278 -2.32 10.89 -12.86
C LYS A 278 -1.84 9.90 -11.81
N LEU A 279 -0.54 9.62 -11.81
CA LEU A 279 0.11 8.74 -10.83
C LEU A 279 0.10 9.37 -9.43
N VAL A 280 -0.40 8.64 -8.45
CA VAL A 280 -0.28 8.97 -7.03
C VAL A 280 1.00 8.37 -6.46
N GLU A 281 1.18 7.06 -6.63
CA GLU A 281 2.36 6.32 -6.14
C GLU A 281 2.55 5.04 -6.94
N ILE A 282 3.78 4.52 -6.97
CA ILE A 282 4.10 3.19 -7.51
C ILE A 282 5.12 2.51 -6.61
N ALA A 283 4.88 1.23 -6.33
CA ALA A 283 5.76 0.39 -5.55
C ALA A 283 6.10 -0.91 -6.32
N ALA A 284 7.36 -1.32 -6.28
CA ALA A 284 7.83 -2.58 -6.89
C ALA A 284 7.64 -3.75 -5.90
N ARG A 285 6.38 -3.97 -5.51
CA ARG A 285 5.96 -5.02 -4.57
C ARG A 285 4.46 -5.29 -4.73
N LEU A 286 3.97 -6.34 -4.06
CA LEU A 286 2.55 -6.67 -3.98
C LEU A 286 1.76 -5.60 -3.21
N GLY A 287 0.54 -5.31 -3.66
CA GLY A 287 -0.41 -4.45 -2.95
C GLY A 287 -0.77 -5.00 -1.57
N GLY A 288 -0.97 -4.08 -0.63
CA GLY A 288 -1.41 -4.37 0.74
C GLY A 288 -2.91 -4.58 0.85
N ASP A 289 -3.44 -4.36 2.06
CA ASP A 289 -4.89 -4.34 2.36
C ASP A 289 -5.67 -5.55 1.81
N TYR A 290 -5.02 -6.72 1.78
CA TYR A 290 -5.56 -7.97 1.23
C TYR A 290 -5.86 -7.93 -0.29
N ILE A 291 -5.48 -6.87 -1.01
CA ILE A 291 -5.71 -6.74 -2.45
C ILE A 291 -5.08 -7.95 -3.16
N THR A 292 -3.76 -8.09 -3.10
CA THR A 292 -3.06 -9.15 -3.84
C THR A 292 -3.15 -10.53 -3.22
N SER A 293 -3.35 -10.62 -1.89
CA SER A 293 -3.42 -11.90 -1.19
C SER A 293 -4.83 -12.53 -1.19
N ARG A 294 -5.89 -11.71 -1.35
CA ARG A 294 -7.28 -12.18 -1.28
C ARG A 294 -8.13 -11.72 -2.46
N LEU A 295 -8.21 -10.41 -2.73
CA LEU A 295 -9.14 -9.89 -3.73
C LEU A 295 -8.77 -10.33 -5.15
N VAL A 296 -7.51 -10.20 -5.56
CA VAL A 296 -7.03 -10.62 -6.88
C VAL A 296 -7.27 -12.11 -7.13
N PRO A 297 -6.91 -13.06 -6.24
CA PRO A 297 -7.21 -14.48 -6.45
C PRO A 297 -8.71 -14.79 -6.53
N LEU A 298 -9.53 -14.10 -5.77
CA LEU A 298 -10.98 -14.30 -5.76
C LEU A 298 -11.62 -13.79 -7.07
N SER A 299 -11.23 -12.62 -7.56
CA SER A 299 -11.79 -11.98 -8.76
C SER A 299 -11.22 -12.53 -10.06
N THR A 300 -9.91 -12.75 -10.14
CA THR A 300 -9.18 -13.09 -11.37
C THR A 300 -8.70 -14.54 -11.45
N GLY A 301 -8.57 -15.22 -10.30
CA GLY A 301 -7.95 -16.54 -10.18
C GLY A 301 -6.42 -16.53 -10.26
N VAL A 302 -5.78 -15.36 -10.28
CA VAL A 302 -4.33 -15.22 -10.28
C VAL A 302 -3.81 -15.17 -8.84
N ASP A 303 -2.97 -16.11 -8.44
CA ASP A 303 -2.24 -16.09 -7.19
C ASP A 303 -0.94 -15.29 -7.37
N MET A 304 -0.98 -13.98 -7.09
CA MET A 304 0.17 -13.11 -7.28
C MET A 304 1.34 -13.44 -6.35
N ILE A 305 1.08 -14.08 -5.21
CA ILE A 305 2.14 -14.54 -4.29
C ILE A 305 2.85 -15.75 -4.91
N ASP A 306 2.10 -16.70 -5.49
CA ASP A 306 2.70 -17.80 -6.25
C ASP A 306 3.51 -17.28 -7.45
N CYS A 307 3.00 -16.25 -8.15
CA CYS A 307 3.75 -15.60 -9.23
C CYS A 307 5.09 -15.03 -8.74
N CYS A 308 5.13 -14.37 -7.58
CA CYS A 308 6.40 -13.87 -7.00
C CYS A 308 7.37 -15.00 -6.69
N ILE A 309 6.93 -16.05 -6.02
CA ILE A 309 7.80 -17.18 -5.68
C ILE A 309 8.24 -17.93 -6.95
N ALA A 310 7.34 -18.18 -7.90
CA ALA A 310 7.68 -18.81 -9.18
C ALA A 310 8.71 -17.98 -9.96
N SER A 311 8.52 -16.67 -10.07
CA SER A 311 9.50 -15.77 -10.70
C SER A 311 10.86 -15.85 -10.02
N THR A 312 10.90 -15.79 -8.70
CA THR A 312 12.13 -15.93 -7.89
C THR A 312 12.84 -17.24 -8.14
N LEU A 313 12.11 -18.35 -8.32
CA LEU A 313 12.65 -19.67 -8.60
C LEU A 313 13.06 -19.88 -10.07
N GLY A 314 12.70 -18.95 -10.96
CA GLY A 314 12.85 -19.12 -12.42
C GLY A 314 11.88 -20.13 -13.01
N GLU A 315 10.74 -20.37 -12.35
CA GLU A 315 9.64 -21.20 -12.83
C GLU A 315 8.69 -20.39 -13.73
N GLU A 316 7.78 -21.10 -14.42
CA GLU A 316 6.73 -20.45 -15.21
C GLU A 316 5.79 -19.61 -14.31
N VAL A 317 5.63 -18.34 -14.63
CA VAL A 317 4.75 -17.41 -13.92
C VAL A 317 3.33 -17.47 -14.50
N LYS A 318 2.36 -17.89 -13.70
CA LYS A 318 0.95 -18.05 -14.11
C LYS A 318 0.13 -16.79 -13.83
N TRP A 319 0.39 -15.73 -14.57
CA TRP A 319 -0.26 -14.43 -14.44
C TRP A 319 -1.62 -14.33 -15.17
N GLN A 320 -1.97 -15.30 -16.02
CA GLN A 320 -3.21 -15.27 -16.82
C GLN A 320 -4.44 -15.45 -15.94
N ARG A 321 -5.45 -14.62 -16.20
CA ARG A 321 -6.72 -14.71 -15.49
C ARG A 321 -7.45 -16.00 -15.83
N THR A 322 -7.95 -16.68 -14.80
CA THR A 322 -8.76 -17.91 -14.92
C THR A 322 -10.21 -17.72 -14.46
N LYS A 323 -10.51 -16.57 -13.81
CA LYS A 323 -11.85 -16.21 -13.34
C LYS A 323 -12.24 -14.82 -13.83
N LYS A 324 -13.54 -14.53 -13.77
CA LYS A 324 -14.14 -13.21 -14.10
C LYS A 324 -15.21 -12.87 -13.06
N ASN A 325 -14.85 -12.95 -11.79
CA ASN A 325 -15.74 -12.64 -10.67
C ASN A 325 -15.51 -11.21 -10.16
N GLY A 326 -16.38 -10.76 -9.25
CA GLY A 326 -16.13 -9.62 -8.40
C GLY A 326 -15.59 -10.05 -7.03
N SER A 327 -14.77 -9.23 -6.41
CA SER A 327 -14.37 -9.32 -5.01
C SER A 327 -14.36 -7.95 -4.36
N ALA A 328 -14.69 -7.88 -3.08
CA ALA A 328 -14.69 -6.63 -2.33
C ALA A 328 -14.24 -6.88 -0.89
N ILE A 329 -13.54 -5.89 -0.33
CA ILE A 329 -13.28 -5.80 1.11
C ILE A 329 -13.92 -4.52 1.64
N ARG A 330 -14.50 -4.60 2.85
CA ARG A 330 -14.95 -3.47 3.64
C ARG A 330 -14.32 -3.56 5.01
N PHE A 331 -13.69 -2.47 5.42
CA PHE A 331 -13.10 -2.40 6.76
C PHE A 331 -14.14 -1.96 7.79
N ILE A 332 -14.05 -2.57 8.97
CA ILE A 332 -14.86 -2.23 10.14
C ILE A 332 -14.09 -1.18 10.93
N PHE A 333 -14.73 -0.08 11.27
CA PHE A 333 -14.13 0.99 12.07
C PHE A 333 -15.21 1.66 12.93
N ALA A 334 -14.79 2.43 13.93
CA ALA A 334 -15.72 3.19 14.77
C ALA A 334 -16.26 4.38 13.98
N GLU A 335 -17.57 4.32 13.67
CA GLU A 335 -18.30 5.47 13.13
C GLU A 335 -18.56 6.47 14.28
N ASP A 336 -18.66 7.77 13.97
CA ASP A 336 -19.05 8.84 14.89
C ASP A 336 -18.26 8.89 16.22
N SER A 337 -16.96 8.82 16.16
CA SER A 337 -16.20 9.21 17.32
C SER A 337 -15.83 10.69 17.22
N ASP A 338 -16.34 11.51 18.12
CA ASP A 338 -15.55 12.61 18.66
C ASP A 338 -14.18 12.02 19.00
N ASP A 339 -13.10 12.79 19.05
CA ASP A 339 -11.74 12.27 19.27
C ASP A 339 -11.56 11.45 20.58
N GLU A 340 -12.64 10.92 21.17
CA GLU A 340 -12.64 10.13 22.37
C GLU A 340 -12.34 8.65 22.10
N VAL A 341 -11.37 8.14 22.86
CA VAL A 341 -11.06 6.71 22.90
C VAL A 341 -12.16 5.98 23.68
N ARG A 342 -12.91 5.12 23.01
CA ARG A 342 -13.99 4.32 23.63
C ARG A 342 -13.52 2.88 23.86
N THR A 343 -14.17 2.18 24.78
CA THR A 343 -13.91 0.76 25.02
C THR A 343 -15.01 -0.08 24.37
N ILE A 344 -14.66 -1.12 23.62
CA ILE A 344 -15.62 -2.04 23.02
C ILE A 344 -16.34 -2.82 24.15
N LYS A 345 -17.66 -2.66 24.24
CA LYS A 345 -18.52 -3.32 25.22
C LYS A 345 -19.08 -4.63 24.71
N SER A 346 -19.55 -4.66 23.46
CA SER A 346 -20.05 -5.86 22.80
C SER A 346 -19.76 -5.83 21.29
N ILE A 347 -19.68 -7.02 20.70
CA ILE A 347 -19.58 -7.24 19.25
C ILE A 347 -20.61 -8.32 18.92
N GLU A 348 -21.62 -7.97 18.13
CA GLU A 348 -22.72 -8.87 17.75
C GLU A 348 -22.84 -9.01 16.25
N GLY A 349 -23.53 -10.06 15.77
CA GLY A 349 -23.84 -10.28 14.35
C GLY A 349 -22.73 -10.89 13.50
N VAL A 350 -21.54 -11.14 14.05
CA VAL A 350 -20.37 -11.70 13.32
C VAL A 350 -20.70 -13.07 12.70
N GLU A 351 -21.31 -13.98 13.46
CA GLU A 351 -21.66 -15.31 12.95
C GLU A 351 -22.73 -15.27 11.87
N ASP A 352 -23.67 -14.34 11.95
CA ASP A 352 -24.73 -14.18 10.96
C ASP A 352 -24.17 -13.54 9.68
N ALA A 353 -23.28 -12.56 9.82
CA ALA A 353 -22.56 -11.96 8.69
C ALA A 353 -21.73 -13.00 7.93
N LEU A 354 -21.02 -13.90 8.63
CA LEU A 354 -20.22 -14.98 8.02
C LEU A 354 -21.06 -15.96 7.21
N LYS A 355 -22.35 -16.14 7.51
CA LYS A 355 -23.27 -17.05 6.80
C LYS A 355 -23.94 -16.40 5.58
N MET A 356 -23.69 -15.11 5.34
CA MET A 356 -24.33 -14.40 4.24
C MET A 356 -23.76 -14.83 2.88
N PRO A 357 -24.58 -14.81 1.82
CA PRO A 357 -24.13 -15.19 0.49
C PRO A 357 -22.93 -14.35 0.01
N GLY A 358 -21.93 -15.03 -0.53
CA GLY A 358 -20.72 -14.44 -1.08
C GLY A 358 -19.69 -13.99 -0.05
N VAL A 359 -19.95 -14.09 1.26
CA VAL A 359 -18.94 -13.79 2.28
C VAL A 359 -17.90 -14.88 2.32
N GLU A 360 -16.65 -14.51 2.07
CA GLU A 360 -15.49 -15.40 2.04
C GLU A 360 -14.69 -15.36 3.36
N GLU A 361 -14.67 -14.18 4.00
CA GLU A 361 -13.89 -13.96 5.21
C GLU A 361 -14.46 -12.79 6.02
N LEU A 362 -14.45 -12.92 7.34
CA LEU A 362 -14.71 -11.85 8.29
C LEU A 362 -13.74 -12.02 9.46
N VAL A 363 -12.94 -10.98 9.71
CA VAL A 363 -11.94 -11.00 10.78
C VAL A 363 -12.11 -9.75 11.65
N MET A 364 -12.23 -9.97 12.95
CA MET A 364 -12.15 -8.89 13.94
C MET A 364 -10.69 -8.77 14.40
N TYR A 365 -10.13 -7.55 14.36
CA TYR A 365 -8.79 -7.24 14.86
C TYR A 365 -8.79 -6.89 16.34
N LYS A 366 -9.96 -6.45 16.83
CA LYS A 366 -10.19 -6.02 18.21
C LYS A 366 -11.20 -6.95 18.87
N ALA A 367 -11.09 -7.07 20.19
CA ALA A 367 -11.98 -7.87 21.03
C ALA A 367 -12.76 -6.97 22.01
N ILE A 368 -13.75 -7.55 22.71
CA ILE A 368 -14.44 -6.88 23.83
C ILE A 368 -13.40 -6.49 24.89
N GLY A 369 -13.44 -5.25 25.32
CA GLY A 369 -12.49 -4.65 26.26
C GLY A 369 -11.34 -3.88 25.58
N ASP A 370 -11.11 -4.05 24.27
CA ASP A 370 -10.12 -3.29 23.54
C ASP A 370 -10.57 -1.84 23.30
N LYS A 371 -9.59 -0.98 23.03
CA LYS A 371 -9.83 0.42 22.69
C LYS A 371 -10.14 0.58 21.21
N ALA A 372 -11.16 1.38 20.92
CA ALA A 372 -11.55 1.83 19.59
C ALA A 372 -11.43 3.36 19.53
N GLU A 373 -10.79 3.83 18.48
CA GLU A 373 -10.55 5.24 18.21
C GLU A 373 -11.14 5.61 16.86
N ARG A 374 -11.29 6.90 16.61
CA ARG A 374 -11.66 7.40 15.29
C ARG A 374 -10.64 6.92 14.25
N LEU A 375 -11.11 6.56 13.06
CA LEU A 375 -10.28 6.10 11.96
C LEU A 375 -9.39 7.25 11.45
N LYS A 376 -8.12 7.29 11.85
CA LYS A 376 -7.09 8.26 11.45
C LYS A 376 -5.98 7.61 10.62
N ASN A 377 -5.80 6.30 10.74
CA ASN A 377 -4.86 5.48 9.99
C ASN A 377 -5.34 4.03 9.92
N SER A 378 -4.71 3.20 9.10
CA SER A 378 -5.13 1.79 8.91
C SER A 378 -5.07 0.95 10.19
N GLY A 379 -4.28 1.34 11.21
CA GLY A 379 -4.19 0.65 12.50
C GLY A 379 -5.42 0.81 13.39
N ASP A 380 -6.27 1.82 13.11
CA ASP A 380 -7.47 2.09 13.88
C ASP A 380 -8.68 1.24 13.42
N ARG A 381 -8.50 0.45 12.37
CA ARG A 381 -9.52 -0.49 11.88
C ARG A 381 -9.79 -1.57 12.92
N LEU A 382 -11.06 -1.93 13.07
CA LEU A 382 -11.53 -2.93 14.04
C LEU A 382 -11.66 -4.33 13.44
N GLY A 383 -11.66 -4.44 12.11
CA GLY A 383 -11.82 -5.70 11.39
C GLY A 383 -12.05 -5.47 9.90
N HIS A 384 -12.42 -6.54 9.21
CA HIS A 384 -12.83 -6.48 7.80
C HIS A 384 -13.81 -7.60 7.43
N VAL A 385 -14.54 -7.37 6.35
CA VAL A 385 -15.34 -8.36 5.62
C VAL A 385 -14.81 -8.45 4.20
N ILE A 386 -14.57 -9.67 3.70
CA ILE A 386 -14.28 -9.93 2.29
C ILE A 386 -15.44 -10.73 1.70
N ALA A 387 -15.93 -10.29 0.54
CA ALA A 387 -16.99 -10.99 -0.17
C ALA A 387 -16.72 -11.06 -1.68
N THR A 388 -17.34 -12.06 -2.32
CA THR A 388 -17.34 -12.27 -3.78
C THR A 388 -18.72 -12.08 -4.36
N GLY A 389 -18.76 -11.93 -5.69
CA GLY A 389 -19.99 -11.88 -6.48
C GLY A 389 -19.69 -12.20 -7.94
N LYS A 390 -20.74 -12.32 -8.77
CA LYS A 390 -20.60 -12.54 -10.22
C LYS A 390 -19.92 -11.36 -10.93
N ASN A 391 -19.92 -10.19 -10.29
CA ASN A 391 -19.29 -8.96 -10.74
C ASN A 391 -18.96 -8.06 -9.54
N ALA A 392 -18.25 -6.98 -9.76
CA ALA A 392 -17.84 -6.02 -8.73
C ALA A 392 -19.01 -5.47 -7.91
N GLY A 393 -20.13 -5.09 -8.54
CA GLY A 393 -21.30 -4.55 -7.85
C GLY A 393 -21.99 -5.56 -6.93
N GLU A 394 -22.05 -6.84 -7.32
CA GLU A 394 -22.59 -7.90 -6.46
C GLU A 394 -21.65 -8.18 -5.28
N ALA A 395 -20.35 -8.22 -5.50
CA ALA A 395 -19.35 -8.41 -4.44
C ALA A 395 -19.40 -7.27 -3.40
N GLU A 396 -19.47 -6.03 -3.86
CA GLU A 396 -19.64 -4.84 -3.02
C GLU A 396 -20.89 -4.93 -2.17
N LYS A 397 -22.05 -5.19 -2.81
CA LYS A 397 -23.33 -5.34 -2.10
C LYS A 397 -23.27 -6.45 -1.05
N ASN A 398 -22.62 -7.59 -1.34
CA ASN A 398 -22.50 -8.69 -0.42
C ASN A 398 -21.63 -8.29 0.80
N ALA A 399 -20.50 -7.60 0.57
CA ALA A 399 -19.63 -7.11 1.64
C ALA A 399 -20.35 -6.08 2.53
N GLU A 400 -21.03 -5.10 1.93
CA GLU A 400 -21.79 -4.07 2.67
C GLU A 400 -22.97 -4.66 3.44
N SER A 401 -23.68 -5.62 2.84
CA SER A 401 -24.79 -6.30 3.53
C SER A 401 -24.33 -7.11 4.73
N ALA A 402 -23.14 -7.71 4.66
CA ALA A 402 -22.52 -8.42 5.78
C ALA A 402 -22.03 -7.43 6.85
N LEU A 403 -21.37 -6.35 6.44
CA LEU A 403 -20.93 -5.28 7.34
C LEU A 403 -22.09 -4.72 8.16
N ALA A 404 -23.25 -4.49 7.54
CA ALA A 404 -24.45 -3.98 8.18
C ALA A 404 -25.08 -4.93 9.24
N ARG A 405 -24.61 -6.19 9.34
CA ARG A 405 -25.03 -7.12 10.41
C ARG A 405 -24.19 -7.00 11.67
N ILE A 406 -23.03 -6.35 11.58
CA ILE A 406 -22.11 -6.25 12.70
C ILE A 406 -22.47 -5.03 13.52
N HIS A 407 -22.75 -5.24 14.79
CA HIS A 407 -23.09 -4.19 15.74
C HIS A 407 -22.04 -4.15 16.85
N ILE A 408 -21.43 -2.99 17.04
CA ILE A 408 -20.42 -2.77 18.08
C ILE A 408 -20.95 -1.70 19.05
N GLU A 409 -21.08 -2.06 20.32
CA GLU A 409 -21.41 -1.11 21.39
C GLU A 409 -20.13 -0.67 22.11
N TYR A 410 -20.12 0.56 22.53
CA TYR A 410 -19.00 1.19 23.24
C TYR A 410 -19.41 1.72 24.61
N VAL A 411 -18.43 1.88 25.52
CA VAL A 411 -18.52 2.53 26.82
C VAL A 411 -17.36 3.49 27.02
#